data_bf1fdd073d212f93af602bf401def1d7
#
_entry.id   bf1fdd073d212f93af602bf401def1d7
#
_cell.length_a   1.000
_cell.length_b   1.000
_cell.length_c   1.000
_cell.angle_alpha   90.00
_cell.angle_beta   90.00
_cell.angle_gamma   90.00
#
_symmetry.space_group_name_H-M   'P 1'
#
loop_
_entity.id
_entity.type
_entity.pdbx_description
1 polymer ?
#
loop_
_entity_poly.entity_id
_entity_poly.type
_entity_poly.pdbx_seq_one_letter_code
_entity_poly.pdbx_strand_id
1 'polypeptide(L)'
;MNIRYAAVALSFFVLQPFCRAPGAMNASAFAQSASTSSAQSAAPAGTSIGGVSQIKKAFTIPQAKRPAAPDREKSEKAARSDKSSDTVKEYRDTFRYGVSPEITSLLQKCIDNDDPRFSDDAYDLFHTTRSSQVREKILEYFTHLKDPCLEDYAVGVLDDPYDTKNSTVEAVFRYVSAVKCKEALPAVLALLDTDSDAYFQAALTTIGEIGGPEEAQYLAGYIDRDDLTVVQKQALSRVLGKLHATETWAKLVSIAQNEDENAFVRMYAAEAIGAMQKSESIPILAELYESSDPNFRQYVIKGLSYYPESGEAKEVIMQGIRDEHYKVRLEAIAAVKKLKLTEASPYLVYRAKNDKEKVVKTACYDALASLGTKDGNGCLIEIVSDPKSGDTAKADAAKALVSQGSVGEKEILALAGATLKDDRRKQLRYALGKLFAKYARAGYADICRDFLLSKDAATVSLGLDMYAKAKYASAAAVVSSLANDKKSGANGERARKILGMSEQ
;
A
#
# COMPACT_ATOMS: atom_id res chain seq x y z
N MET A 1 -35.84 4.39 39.31
CA MET A 1 -35.02 3.18 39.47
C MET A 1 -33.94 3.21 38.38
N ASN A 2 -32.75 3.63 38.77
CA ASN A 2 -31.63 3.91 37.85
C ASN A 2 -30.87 2.63 37.53
N ILE A 3 -30.68 2.32 36.25
CA ILE A 3 -29.72 1.33 35.79
C ILE A 3 -28.72 2.04 34.89
N ARG A 4 -27.48 2.12 35.40
CA ARG A 4 -26.30 2.67 34.70
C ARG A 4 -25.80 1.65 33.69
N TYR A 5 -25.67 2.05 32.44
CA TYR A 5 -24.91 1.31 31.44
C TYR A 5 -23.44 1.73 31.49
N ALA A 6 -22.58 0.75 31.75
CA ALA A 6 -21.15 0.90 31.63
C ALA A 6 -20.75 0.78 30.15
N ALA A 7 -20.11 1.81 29.63
CA ALA A 7 -19.52 1.81 28.29
C ALA A 7 -18.19 1.05 28.30
N VAL A 8 -18.10 -0.05 27.59
CA VAL A 8 -16.85 -0.75 27.27
C VAL A 8 -16.31 -0.14 25.96
N ALA A 9 -15.21 0.57 26.09
CA ALA A 9 -14.48 1.10 24.94
C ALA A 9 -13.69 -0.04 24.27
N LEU A 10 -14.12 -0.47 23.07
CA LEU A 10 -13.34 -1.32 22.20
C LEU A 10 -12.41 -0.45 21.34
N SER A 11 -11.12 -0.60 21.57
CA SER A 11 -10.07 0.04 20.76
C SER A 11 -9.98 -0.62 19.39
N PHE A 12 -10.28 0.14 18.34
CA PHE A 12 -10.12 -0.26 16.95
C PHE A 12 -8.68 -0.05 16.52
N PHE A 13 -7.98 -1.11 16.11
CA PHE A 13 -6.77 -1.03 15.32
C PHE A 13 -7.15 -1.10 13.83
N VAL A 14 -7.22 0.05 13.18
CA VAL A 14 -7.25 0.17 11.73
C VAL A 14 -5.82 0.35 11.26
N LEU A 15 -5.29 -0.60 10.49
CA LEU A 15 -4.04 -0.44 9.75
C LEU A 15 -4.25 0.57 8.62
N GLN A 16 -3.80 1.80 8.83
CA GLN A 16 -3.58 2.78 7.76
C GLN A 16 -2.08 2.89 7.46
N PRO A 17 -1.70 3.23 6.21
CA PRO A 17 -0.31 3.43 5.84
C PRO A 17 0.25 4.70 6.47
N PHE A 18 1.45 4.59 7.03
CA PHE A 18 2.20 5.64 7.69
C PHE A 18 2.46 6.83 6.77
N CYS A 19 2.00 8.01 7.18
CA CYS A 19 2.63 9.28 6.81
C CYS A 19 2.80 10.15 8.05
N ARG A 20 4.09 10.34 8.47
CA ARG A 20 4.78 11.51 9.06
C ARG A 20 4.19 12.21 10.29
N ALA A 21 4.91 12.52 11.24
CA ALA A 21 6.22 12.92 11.81
C ALA A 21 6.00 13.97 12.93
N PRO A 22 6.96 14.68 13.56
CA PRO A 22 7.91 14.23 14.55
C PRO A 22 7.70 14.94 15.93
N GLY A 23 8.33 14.44 16.96
CA GLY A 23 8.39 15.15 18.25
C GLY A 23 9.08 14.33 19.33
N ALA A 24 10.30 14.72 19.64
CA ALA A 24 11.08 14.20 20.75
C ALA A 24 10.44 14.53 22.09
N MET A 25 10.55 13.62 23.07
CA MET A 25 10.87 13.97 24.47
C MET A 25 11.29 12.75 25.29
N ASN A 26 12.33 12.99 26.08
CA ASN A 26 13.05 12.18 27.04
C ASN A 26 12.18 11.34 27.99
N ALA A 27 12.69 10.13 28.29
CA ALA A 27 12.56 9.57 29.63
C ALA A 27 13.80 8.73 29.95
N SER A 28 14.60 9.26 30.86
CA SER A 28 15.67 8.58 31.57
C SER A 28 15.13 7.81 32.78
N ALA A 29 15.92 6.77 33.14
CA ALA A 29 16.06 6.14 34.45
C ALA A 29 15.01 5.09 34.87
N PHE A 30 15.48 3.84 34.95
CA PHE A 30 15.70 3.15 36.21
C PHE A 30 16.58 1.91 35.97
N ALA A 31 17.79 1.97 36.52
CA ALA A 31 18.64 0.82 36.77
C ALA A 31 18.52 0.48 38.27
N GLN A 32 18.46 -0.78 38.59
CA GLN A 32 19.23 -1.44 39.63
C GLN A 32 18.60 -2.76 40.11
N SER A 33 19.37 -3.77 39.95
CA SER A 33 19.92 -4.76 40.89
C SER A 33 19.03 -5.93 41.28
N ALA A 34 19.55 -7.12 41.00
CA ALA A 34 19.70 -8.15 42.07
C ALA A 34 20.55 -9.33 41.56
N SER A 35 21.44 -9.66 42.41
CA SER A 35 22.51 -10.64 42.39
C SER A 35 22.05 -12.10 42.46
N THR A 36 22.83 -12.94 41.76
CA THR A 36 23.32 -14.29 42.11
C THR A 36 22.47 -15.24 42.98
N SER A 37 22.17 -16.42 42.43
CA SER A 37 22.51 -17.67 43.14
C SER A 37 22.56 -18.86 42.12
N SER A 38 23.68 -19.54 42.16
CA SER A 38 24.00 -20.80 41.53
C SER A 38 23.20 -21.96 42.12
N ALA A 39 22.54 -22.74 41.28
CA ALA A 39 22.21 -24.13 41.64
C ALA A 39 22.36 -25.00 40.40
N GLN A 40 23.41 -25.83 40.42
CA GLN A 40 23.59 -27.00 39.54
C GLN A 40 22.48 -28.01 39.82
N SER A 41 21.76 -28.42 38.78
CA SER A 41 21.10 -29.72 38.80
C SER A 41 21.20 -30.36 37.42
N ALA A 42 21.56 -31.62 37.46
CA ALA A 42 21.92 -32.48 36.34
C ALA A 42 20.78 -32.65 35.32
N ALA A 43 21.12 -32.57 34.03
CA ALA A 43 20.27 -32.89 32.91
C ALA A 43 20.15 -34.44 32.76
N PRO A 44 18.96 -34.97 32.41
CA PRO A 44 18.88 -36.32 31.86
C PRO A 44 19.17 -36.25 30.34
N ALA A 45 19.88 -37.26 29.88
CA ALA A 45 20.24 -37.45 28.47
C ALA A 45 19.01 -37.47 27.56
N GLY A 46 18.86 -36.42 26.77
CA GLY A 46 17.87 -36.32 25.72
C GLY A 46 18.39 -36.91 24.41
N THR A 47 17.61 -37.79 23.85
CA THR A 47 17.77 -38.43 22.55
C THR A 47 17.96 -37.37 21.47
N SER A 48 19.10 -37.33 20.81
CA SER A 48 19.38 -36.45 19.67
C SER A 48 18.51 -36.85 18.48
N ILE A 49 17.57 -36.02 18.12
CA ILE A 49 16.86 -36.13 16.84
C ILE A 49 17.84 -35.74 15.74
N GLY A 50 18.36 -36.72 15.01
CA GLY A 50 19.40 -36.59 13.99
C GLY A 50 18.92 -35.98 12.67
N GLY A 51 18.00 -35.03 12.69
CA GLY A 51 17.46 -34.38 11.48
C GLY A 51 18.14 -33.05 11.11
N VAL A 52 18.48 -32.24 12.08
CA VAL A 52 18.97 -30.85 11.85
C VAL A 52 20.39 -30.81 11.31
N SER A 53 21.22 -31.83 11.63
CA SER A 53 22.62 -31.88 11.16
C SER A 53 22.76 -32.28 9.69
N GLN A 54 21.77 -32.96 9.11
CA GLN A 54 21.83 -33.35 7.69
C GLN A 54 21.38 -32.23 6.75
N ILE A 55 20.46 -31.36 7.19
CA ILE A 55 20.00 -30.20 6.38
C ILE A 55 21.14 -29.18 6.21
N LYS A 56 21.95 -28.94 7.24
CA LYS A 56 23.14 -28.06 7.13
C LYS A 56 24.23 -28.57 6.17
N LYS A 57 24.27 -29.85 5.81
CA LYS A 57 25.26 -30.40 4.86
C LYS A 57 24.81 -30.37 3.39
N ALA A 58 23.53 -30.15 3.10
CA ALA A 58 23.01 -30.13 1.74
C ALA A 58 23.03 -28.73 1.07
N PHE A 59 23.18 -27.66 1.86
CA PHE A 59 23.26 -26.31 1.34
C PHE A 59 24.70 -25.77 1.44
N THR A 60 25.58 -26.26 0.60
CA THR A 60 26.69 -25.42 0.13
C THR A 60 26.07 -24.45 -0.84
N ILE A 61 25.80 -23.22 -0.37
CA ILE A 61 25.37 -22.11 -1.24
C ILE A 61 26.42 -22.04 -2.35
N PRO A 62 26.04 -22.24 -3.63
CA PRO A 62 26.97 -21.95 -4.71
C PRO A 62 27.35 -20.49 -4.49
N GLN A 63 28.64 -20.15 -4.48
CA GLN A 63 29.05 -18.74 -4.50
C GLN A 63 28.32 -18.10 -5.66
N ALA A 64 27.21 -17.44 -5.37
CA ALA A 64 26.42 -16.76 -6.37
C ALA A 64 27.37 -15.78 -7.04
N LYS A 65 27.52 -15.89 -8.35
CA LYS A 65 28.19 -14.84 -9.13
C LYS A 65 27.54 -13.52 -8.69
N ARG A 66 28.36 -12.56 -8.24
CA ARG A 66 27.87 -11.22 -7.91
C ARG A 66 26.81 -10.84 -8.95
N PRO A 67 25.57 -10.50 -8.54
CA PRO A 67 24.59 -9.98 -9.47
C PRO A 67 25.26 -8.88 -10.28
N ALA A 68 24.99 -8.83 -11.57
CA ALA A 68 25.48 -7.74 -12.39
C ALA A 68 25.13 -6.43 -11.71
N ALA A 69 26.08 -5.50 -11.58
CA ALA A 69 25.84 -4.17 -11.03
C ALA A 69 24.54 -3.59 -11.62
N PRO A 70 23.75 -2.81 -10.82
CA PRO A 70 22.46 -2.28 -11.23
C PRO A 70 22.53 -1.75 -12.66
N ASP A 71 21.53 -2.10 -13.47
CA ASP A 71 21.47 -1.98 -14.92
C ASP A 71 22.13 -0.69 -15.46
N ARG A 72 23.44 -0.76 -15.70
CA ARG A 72 24.27 0.38 -16.17
C ARG A 72 23.72 0.97 -17.46
N GLU A 73 23.15 0.16 -18.35
CA GLU A 73 22.58 0.65 -19.61
C GLU A 73 21.39 1.57 -19.38
N LYS A 74 20.50 1.27 -18.44
CA LYS A 74 19.36 2.14 -18.11
C LYS A 74 19.81 3.44 -17.47
N SER A 75 20.72 3.35 -16.51
CA SER A 75 21.24 4.52 -15.80
C SER A 75 22.06 5.44 -16.73
N GLU A 76 22.89 4.87 -17.60
CA GLU A 76 23.62 5.63 -18.62
C GLU A 76 22.70 6.24 -19.69
N LYS A 77 21.68 5.51 -20.16
CA LYS A 77 20.72 6.01 -21.11
C LYS A 77 19.86 7.13 -20.54
N ALA A 78 19.46 7.02 -19.27
CA ALA A 78 18.76 8.07 -18.54
C ALA A 78 19.66 9.30 -18.34
N ALA A 79 20.94 9.10 -17.97
CA ALA A 79 21.90 10.20 -17.81
C ALA A 79 22.18 10.95 -19.13
N ARG A 80 22.23 10.24 -20.27
CA ARG A 80 22.40 10.85 -21.62
C ARG A 80 21.18 11.65 -22.08
N SER A 81 19.97 11.31 -21.58
CA SER A 81 18.72 12.00 -21.91
C SER A 81 18.46 13.22 -21.05
N ASP A 82 19.20 13.42 -19.95
CA ASP A 82 19.01 14.53 -19.03
C ASP A 82 19.69 15.81 -19.57
N LYS A 83 18.88 16.86 -19.69
CA LYS A 83 19.35 18.19 -20.12
C LYS A 83 20.02 19.00 -19.00
N SER A 84 19.96 18.54 -17.72
CA SER A 84 20.52 19.22 -16.56
C SER A 84 21.78 18.52 -16.04
N SER A 85 22.90 18.63 -16.75
CA SER A 85 24.20 18.07 -16.34
C SER A 85 24.64 18.51 -14.93
N ASP A 86 24.27 19.73 -14.53
CA ASP A 86 24.63 20.30 -13.22
C ASP A 86 23.92 19.60 -12.06
N THR A 87 22.63 19.28 -12.19
CA THR A 87 21.86 18.54 -11.17
C THR A 87 22.42 17.11 -10.98
N VAL A 88 22.79 16.44 -12.07
CA VAL A 88 23.36 15.08 -11.99
C VAL A 88 24.70 15.12 -11.26
N LYS A 89 25.54 16.13 -11.53
CA LYS A 89 26.81 16.32 -10.84
C LYS A 89 26.60 16.61 -9.35
N GLU A 90 25.69 17.52 -9.01
CA GLU A 90 25.32 17.84 -7.61
C GLU A 90 24.87 16.59 -6.84
N TYR A 91 24.04 15.74 -7.46
CA TYR A 91 23.57 14.52 -6.82
C TYR A 91 24.71 13.51 -6.59
N ARG A 92 25.61 13.31 -7.57
CA ARG A 92 26.80 12.47 -7.40
C ARG A 92 27.75 13.00 -6.34
N ASP A 93 27.96 14.32 -6.30
CA ASP A 93 28.74 14.94 -5.25
C ASP A 93 28.14 14.75 -3.86
N THR A 94 26.78 14.76 -3.75
CA THR A 94 26.08 14.45 -2.50
C THR A 94 26.29 12.98 -2.08
N PHE A 95 26.25 12.00 -3.00
CA PHE A 95 26.59 10.61 -2.66
C PHE A 95 28.02 10.45 -2.15
N ARG A 96 28.97 11.21 -2.68
CA ARG A 96 30.38 11.10 -2.33
C ARG A 96 30.78 11.87 -1.06
N TYR A 97 30.20 13.03 -0.85
CA TYR A 97 30.69 14.00 0.15
C TYR A 97 29.60 14.44 1.13
N GLY A 98 28.35 14.11 0.89
CA GLY A 98 27.22 14.53 1.72
C GLY A 98 27.19 13.83 3.08
N VAL A 99 26.57 14.49 4.06
CA VAL A 99 26.28 13.87 5.36
C VAL A 99 25.03 13.00 5.29
N SER A 100 24.88 12.08 6.25
CA SER A 100 23.78 11.09 6.25
C SER A 100 22.38 11.68 5.98
N PRO A 101 21.96 12.82 6.57
CA PRO A 101 20.66 13.42 6.28
C PRO A 101 20.50 13.91 4.83
N GLU A 102 21.57 14.44 4.23
CA GLU A 102 21.57 14.90 2.82
C GLU A 102 21.42 13.72 1.88
N ILE A 103 22.20 12.66 2.10
CA ILE A 103 22.16 11.42 1.32
C ILE A 103 20.77 10.77 1.42
N THR A 104 20.20 10.64 2.63
CA THR A 104 18.86 10.04 2.81
C THR A 104 17.76 10.88 2.16
N SER A 105 17.89 12.22 2.21
CA SER A 105 16.98 13.14 1.51
C SER A 105 17.08 13.01 -0.01
N LEU A 106 18.30 12.86 -0.54
CA LEU A 106 18.52 12.64 -1.97
C LEU A 106 17.96 11.30 -2.43
N LEU A 107 18.22 10.21 -1.70
CA LEU A 107 17.65 8.89 -1.99
C LEU A 107 16.11 8.93 -1.98
N GLN A 108 15.48 9.69 -1.04
CA GLN A 108 14.05 9.89 -1.05
C GLN A 108 13.55 10.59 -2.33
N LYS A 109 14.27 11.61 -2.80
CA LYS A 109 13.94 12.27 -4.09
C LYS A 109 14.07 11.30 -5.26
N CYS A 110 15.08 10.44 -5.26
CA CYS A 110 15.22 9.41 -6.29
C CYS A 110 14.05 8.41 -6.27
N ILE A 111 13.62 7.97 -5.08
CA ILE A 111 12.43 7.12 -4.90
C ILE A 111 11.16 7.82 -5.42
N ASP A 112 10.92 9.07 -5.00
CA ASP A 112 9.72 9.84 -5.36
C ASP A 112 9.59 10.10 -6.88
N ASN A 113 10.72 10.08 -7.60
CA ASN A 113 10.79 10.33 -9.04
C ASN A 113 11.04 9.07 -9.89
N ASP A 114 11.05 7.87 -9.30
CA ASP A 114 11.41 6.62 -9.97
C ASP A 114 12.76 6.72 -10.73
N ASP A 115 13.79 7.33 -10.09
CA ASP A 115 15.03 7.68 -10.75
C ASP A 115 16.14 6.64 -10.52
N PRO A 116 16.48 5.79 -11.50
CA PRO A 116 17.49 4.74 -11.38
C PRO A 116 18.92 5.22 -11.71
N ARG A 117 19.12 6.49 -12.11
CA ARG A 117 20.41 7.02 -12.62
C ARG A 117 21.57 6.92 -11.63
N PHE A 118 21.26 6.83 -10.34
CA PHE A 118 22.23 6.84 -9.25
C PHE A 118 22.37 5.48 -8.57
N SER A 119 21.93 4.40 -9.22
CA SER A 119 22.01 3.04 -8.66
C SER A 119 23.47 2.61 -8.40
N ASP A 120 24.40 2.93 -9.31
CA ASP A 120 25.81 2.60 -9.11
C ASP A 120 26.42 3.37 -7.93
N ASP A 121 26.11 4.68 -7.82
CA ASP A 121 26.61 5.52 -6.71
C ASP A 121 26.02 5.04 -5.36
N ALA A 122 24.75 4.64 -5.34
CA ALA A 122 24.07 4.08 -4.15
C ALA A 122 24.66 2.71 -3.76
N TYR A 123 24.94 1.84 -4.75
CA TYR A 123 25.54 0.54 -4.52
C TYR A 123 26.95 0.65 -3.92
N ASP A 124 27.82 1.48 -4.49
CA ASP A 124 29.16 1.73 -3.98
C ASP A 124 29.12 2.29 -2.56
N LEU A 125 28.21 3.23 -2.31
CA LEU A 125 28.00 3.79 -0.97
C LEU A 125 27.50 2.75 0.03
N PHE A 126 26.63 1.82 -0.38
CA PHE A 126 26.13 0.76 0.50
C PHE A 126 27.28 -0.07 1.11
N HIS A 127 28.27 -0.40 0.31
CA HIS A 127 29.40 -1.22 0.74
C HIS A 127 30.48 -0.44 1.54
N THR A 128 30.49 0.90 1.43
CA THR A 128 31.49 1.74 2.08
C THR A 128 31.00 2.46 3.34
N THR A 129 29.70 2.74 3.42
CA THR A 129 29.13 3.47 4.55
C THR A 129 29.07 2.66 5.84
N ARG A 130 29.32 3.32 6.99
CA ARG A 130 29.10 2.76 8.33
C ARG A 130 27.75 3.15 8.92
N SER A 131 26.99 4.03 8.26
CA SER A 131 25.69 4.52 8.74
C SER A 131 24.59 3.50 8.44
N SER A 132 24.02 2.90 9.47
CA SER A 132 22.84 2.00 9.32
C SER A 132 21.66 2.72 8.67
N GLN A 133 21.45 4.01 9.00
CA GLN A 133 20.38 4.81 8.42
C GLN A 133 20.53 4.97 6.90
N VAL A 134 21.76 5.21 6.43
CA VAL A 134 22.05 5.32 4.99
C VAL A 134 21.85 3.95 4.31
N ARG A 135 22.35 2.85 4.91
CA ARG A 135 22.13 1.49 4.38
C ARG A 135 20.65 1.14 4.27
N GLU A 136 19.86 1.39 5.32
CA GLU A 136 18.42 1.16 5.32
C GLU A 136 17.72 1.96 4.21
N LYS A 137 18.17 3.21 3.96
CA LYS A 137 17.60 4.05 2.90
C LYS A 137 18.01 3.60 1.50
N ILE A 138 19.22 3.06 1.34
CA ILE A 138 19.65 2.45 0.07
C ILE A 138 18.87 1.14 -0.18
N LEU A 139 18.65 0.30 0.85
CA LEU A 139 17.77 -0.88 0.73
C LEU A 139 16.35 -0.47 0.28
N GLU A 140 15.79 0.60 0.85
CA GLU A 140 14.49 1.13 0.44
C GLU A 140 14.50 1.58 -1.03
N TYR A 141 15.56 2.24 -1.48
CA TYR A 141 15.71 2.65 -2.87
C TYR A 141 15.75 1.46 -3.83
N PHE A 142 16.57 0.44 -3.56
CA PHE A 142 16.61 -0.77 -4.38
C PHE A 142 15.33 -1.62 -4.26
N THR A 143 14.67 -1.62 -3.11
CA THR A 143 13.33 -2.21 -2.94
C THR A 143 12.31 -1.56 -3.89
N HIS A 144 12.33 -0.24 -3.97
CA HIS A 144 11.45 0.54 -4.86
C HIS A 144 11.73 0.24 -6.34
N LEU A 145 13.00 0.20 -6.72
CA LEU A 145 13.43 -0.14 -8.08
C LEU A 145 13.28 -1.63 -8.42
N LYS A 146 13.05 -2.48 -7.42
CA LYS A 146 13.07 -3.96 -7.54
C LYS A 146 14.39 -4.47 -8.12
N ASP A 147 15.50 -3.88 -7.70
CA ASP A 147 16.84 -4.22 -8.16
C ASP A 147 17.46 -5.28 -7.24
N PRO A 148 17.86 -6.46 -7.76
CA PRO A 148 18.34 -7.59 -6.96
C PRO A 148 19.81 -7.46 -6.50
N CYS A 149 20.46 -6.31 -6.71
CA CYS A 149 21.91 -6.15 -6.48
C CYS A 149 22.41 -6.39 -5.05
N LEU A 150 21.51 -6.43 -4.04
CA LEU A 150 21.86 -6.65 -2.64
C LEU A 150 21.33 -7.99 -2.08
N GLU A 151 21.02 -8.96 -2.94
CA GLU A 151 20.51 -10.28 -2.49
C GLU A 151 21.48 -11.01 -1.58
N ASP A 152 22.77 -11.08 -1.90
CA ASP A 152 23.78 -11.73 -1.07
C ASP A 152 23.86 -11.12 0.36
N TYR A 153 23.78 -9.78 0.45
CA TYR A 153 23.72 -9.11 1.75
C TYR A 153 22.42 -9.46 2.49
N ALA A 154 21.31 -9.48 1.80
CA ALA A 154 20.00 -9.74 2.39
C ALA A 154 19.91 -11.17 2.93
N VAL A 155 20.40 -12.15 2.18
CA VAL A 155 20.49 -13.57 2.62
C VAL A 155 21.38 -13.69 3.86
N GLY A 156 22.57 -13.05 3.85
CA GLY A 156 23.47 -13.08 4.99
C GLY A 156 22.89 -12.48 6.27
N VAL A 157 22.07 -11.42 6.16
CA VAL A 157 21.36 -10.85 7.32
C VAL A 157 20.27 -11.79 7.84
N LEU A 158 19.55 -12.49 6.95
CA LEU A 158 18.47 -13.40 7.37
C LEU A 158 18.98 -14.72 7.93
N ASP A 159 20.20 -15.15 7.57
CA ASP A 159 20.85 -16.31 8.16
C ASP A 159 21.16 -16.12 9.65
N ASP A 160 21.51 -14.90 10.07
CA ASP A 160 21.72 -14.53 11.47
C ASP A 160 21.24 -13.10 11.74
N PRO A 161 19.92 -12.92 11.95
CA PRO A 161 19.35 -11.58 12.13
C PRO A 161 19.55 -10.99 13.54
N TYR A 162 19.95 -11.81 14.52
CA TYR A 162 19.92 -11.41 15.94
C TYR A 162 21.05 -10.43 16.30
N ASP A 163 22.16 -10.46 15.58
CA ASP A 163 23.24 -9.48 15.73
C ASP A 163 23.05 -8.20 14.89
N THR A 164 21.93 -8.13 14.18
CA THR A 164 21.59 -7.00 13.31
C THR A 164 20.47 -6.15 13.92
N LYS A 165 20.54 -4.84 13.72
CA LYS A 165 19.49 -3.92 14.18
C LYS A 165 18.13 -4.29 13.57
N ASN A 166 17.06 -4.40 14.39
CA ASN A 166 15.73 -4.81 13.95
C ASN A 166 15.19 -4.04 12.74
N SER A 167 15.41 -2.71 12.67
CA SER A 167 14.97 -1.90 11.52
C SER A 167 15.66 -2.29 10.22
N THR A 168 16.91 -2.75 10.29
CA THR A 168 17.66 -3.26 9.13
C THR A 168 17.10 -4.61 8.70
N VAL A 169 16.83 -5.52 9.65
CA VAL A 169 16.23 -6.84 9.36
C VAL A 169 14.85 -6.67 8.72
N GLU A 170 14.01 -5.76 9.23
CA GLU A 170 12.72 -5.44 8.62
C GLU A 170 12.86 -4.86 7.20
N ALA A 171 13.88 -4.02 6.96
CA ALA A 171 14.15 -3.50 5.62
C ALA A 171 14.59 -4.61 4.67
N VAL A 172 15.37 -5.58 5.15
CA VAL A 172 15.80 -6.76 4.39
C VAL A 172 14.62 -7.65 4.04
N PHE A 173 13.70 -7.95 4.95
CA PHE A 173 12.47 -8.70 4.63
C PHE A 173 11.64 -8.03 3.53
N ARG A 174 11.49 -6.69 3.59
CA ARG A 174 10.81 -5.93 2.54
C ARG A 174 11.53 -6.02 1.20
N TYR A 175 12.86 -5.91 1.21
CA TYR A 175 13.69 -6.00 0.03
C TYR A 175 13.57 -7.38 -0.64
N VAL A 176 13.81 -8.46 0.10
CA VAL A 176 13.71 -9.84 -0.36
C VAL A 176 12.34 -10.14 -0.99
N SER A 177 11.26 -9.68 -0.35
CA SER A 177 9.90 -9.82 -0.86
C SER A 177 9.68 -9.05 -2.16
N ALA A 178 10.23 -7.84 -2.30
CA ALA A 178 10.04 -6.97 -3.45
C ALA A 178 10.83 -7.44 -4.69
N VAL A 179 12.08 -7.89 -4.50
CA VAL A 179 12.93 -8.39 -5.60
C VAL A 179 12.65 -9.86 -5.94
N LYS A 180 11.83 -10.55 -5.11
CA LYS A 180 11.50 -11.99 -5.26
C LYS A 180 12.72 -12.90 -5.14
N CYS A 181 13.61 -12.59 -4.18
CA CYS A 181 14.83 -13.36 -3.89
C CYS A 181 14.48 -14.75 -3.31
N LYS A 182 14.50 -15.77 -4.14
CA LYS A 182 14.22 -17.16 -3.71
C LYS A 182 15.38 -17.77 -2.93
N GLU A 183 16.57 -17.29 -3.13
CA GLU A 183 17.78 -17.70 -2.44
C GLU A 183 17.69 -17.45 -0.92
N ALA A 184 16.83 -16.53 -0.50
CA ALA A 184 16.56 -16.27 0.91
C ALA A 184 15.61 -17.28 1.58
N LEU A 185 14.90 -18.14 0.81
CA LEU A 185 13.91 -19.07 1.37
C LEU A 185 14.46 -19.99 2.46
N PRO A 186 15.63 -20.63 2.33
CA PRO A 186 16.17 -21.47 3.39
C PRO A 186 16.40 -20.73 4.71
N ALA A 187 16.95 -19.51 4.65
CA ALA A 187 17.16 -18.66 5.83
C ALA A 187 15.82 -18.24 6.46
N VAL A 188 14.86 -17.83 5.62
CA VAL A 188 13.52 -17.41 6.08
C VAL A 188 12.74 -18.57 6.70
N LEU A 189 12.80 -19.79 6.14
CA LEU A 189 12.17 -20.98 6.72
C LEU A 189 12.79 -21.35 8.07
N ALA A 190 14.13 -21.26 8.19
CA ALA A 190 14.82 -21.54 9.45
C ALA A 190 14.35 -20.62 10.60
N LEU A 191 13.93 -19.39 10.31
CA LEU A 191 13.42 -18.47 11.32
C LEU A 191 12.05 -18.86 11.89
N LEU A 192 11.30 -19.75 11.22
CA LEU A 192 10.04 -20.30 11.76
C LEU A 192 10.27 -21.35 12.84
N ASP A 193 11.44 -21.99 12.83
CA ASP A 193 11.81 -23.09 13.75
C ASP A 193 12.69 -22.62 14.91
N THR A 194 12.90 -21.31 15.03
CA THR A 194 13.65 -20.74 16.16
C THR A 194 12.77 -20.63 17.40
N ASP A 195 13.38 -20.69 18.59
CA ASP A 195 12.68 -20.43 19.86
C ASP A 195 12.18 -18.98 20.01
N SER A 196 12.52 -18.12 19.07
CA SER A 196 12.18 -16.70 19.08
C SER A 196 11.10 -16.38 18.06
N ASP A 197 9.96 -15.90 18.54
CA ASP A 197 8.86 -15.40 17.70
C ASP A 197 9.14 -14.06 17.00
N ALA A 198 10.30 -13.44 17.25
CA ALA A 198 10.59 -12.08 16.82
C ALA A 198 10.41 -11.85 15.32
N TYR A 199 10.73 -12.85 14.49
CA TYR A 199 10.66 -12.77 13.03
C TYR A 199 9.63 -13.69 12.39
N PHE A 200 8.91 -14.49 13.19
CA PHE A 200 7.93 -15.48 12.70
C PHE A 200 6.92 -14.87 11.72
N GLN A 201 6.31 -13.72 12.10
CA GLN A 201 5.33 -13.03 11.26
C GLN A 201 5.93 -12.50 9.95
N ALA A 202 7.14 -11.94 10.00
CA ALA A 202 7.85 -11.42 8.84
C ALA A 202 8.28 -12.57 7.90
N ALA A 203 8.76 -13.67 8.48
CA ALA A 203 9.13 -14.90 7.75
C ALA A 203 7.91 -15.48 7.00
N LEU A 204 6.79 -15.71 7.68
CA LEU A 204 5.55 -16.17 7.03
C LEU A 204 5.12 -15.24 5.88
N THR A 205 5.13 -13.92 6.12
CA THR A 205 4.74 -12.96 5.09
C THR A 205 5.66 -13.05 3.87
N THR A 206 6.96 -13.16 4.10
CA THR A 206 7.97 -13.27 3.04
C THR A 206 7.80 -14.58 2.26
N ILE A 207 7.61 -15.72 2.95
CA ILE A 207 7.33 -17.01 2.29
C ILE A 207 6.07 -16.88 1.42
N GLY A 208 5.02 -16.22 1.90
CA GLY A 208 3.83 -15.96 1.09
C GLY A 208 4.08 -15.08 -0.14
N GLU A 209 5.17 -14.31 -0.21
CA GLU A 209 5.54 -13.49 -1.36
C GLU A 209 6.45 -14.20 -2.37
N ILE A 210 7.36 -15.05 -1.90
CA ILE A 210 8.41 -15.64 -2.74
C ILE A 210 8.40 -17.17 -2.79
N GLY A 211 7.67 -17.84 -1.87
CA GLY A 211 7.54 -19.29 -1.79
C GLY A 211 6.68 -19.90 -2.91
N GLY A 212 6.74 -21.20 -3.00
CA GLY A 212 6.02 -22.02 -3.96
C GLY A 212 5.41 -23.28 -3.30
N PRO A 213 5.16 -24.34 -4.09
CA PRO A 213 4.54 -25.57 -3.59
C PRO A 213 5.33 -26.30 -2.49
N GLU A 214 6.67 -26.23 -2.53
CA GLU A 214 7.52 -26.85 -1.52
C GLU A 214 7.36 -26.18 -0.16
N GLU A 215 7.35 -24.84 -0.13
CA GLU A 215 7.11 -24.04 1.07
C GLU A 215 5.66 -24.19 1.56
N ALA A 216 4.70 -24.31 0.65
CA ALA A 216 3.31 -24.60 0.98
C ALA A 216 3.19 -25.91 1.76
N GLN A 217 3.83 -26.98 1.25
CA GLN A 217 3.87 -28.29 1.91
C GLN A 217 4.57 -28.24 3.28
N TYR A 218 5.68 -27.50 3.36
CA TYR A 218 6.38 -27.30 4.63
C TYR A 218 5.48 -26.60 5.67
N LEU A 219 4.83 -25.52 5.28
CA LEU A 219 3.91 -24.74 6.15
C LEU A 219 2.64 -25.52 6.51
N ALA A 220 2.23 -26.49 5.70
CA ALA A 220 1.07 -27.34 6.01
C ALA A 220 1.22 -28.06 7.36
N GLY A 221 2.45 -28.45 7.74
CA GLY A 221 2.72 -29.04 9.04
C GLY A 221 2.49 -28.12 10.25
N TYR A 222 2.43 -26.81 10.03
CA TYR A 222 2.19 -25.83 11.12
C TYR A 222 0.72 -25.65 11.47
N ILE A 223 -0.24 -26.07 10.62
CA ILE A 223 -1.66 -25.81 10.83
C ILE A 223 -2.23 -26.53 12.07
N ASP A 224 -1.60 -27.62 12.48
CA ASP A 224 -2.00 -28.41 13.64
C ASP A 224 -1.24 -28.03 14.93
N ARG A 225 -0.40 -27.02 14.90
CA ARG A 225 0.35 -26.54 16.08
C ARG A 225 -0.57 -25.78 17.03
N ASP A 226 -0.65 -26.23 18.27
CA ASP A 226 -1.45 -25.62 19.33
C ASP A 226 -0.77 -24.40 19.99
N ASP A 227 0.56 -24.33 19.90
CA ASP A 227 1.39 -23.29 20.50
C ASP A 227 1.36 -21.95 19.74
N LEU A 228 0.81 -21.93 18.52
CA LEU A 228 0.69 -20.71 17.73
C LEU A 228 -0.32 -19.74 18.34
N THR A 229 0.10 -18.48 18.45
CA THR A 229 -0.81 -17.38 18.83
C THR A 229 -1.88 -17.15 17.77
N VAL A 230 -2.97 -16.48 18.16
CA VAL A 230 -4.05 -16.10 17.21
C VAL A 230 -3.49 -15.34 15.99
N VAL A 231 -2.54 -14.43 16.19
CA VAL A 231 -1.93 -13.64 15.11
C VAL A 231 -1.11 -14.51 14.16
N GLN A 232 -0.38 -15.48 14.70
CA GLN A 232 0.39 -16.44 13.90
C GLN A 232 -0.52 -17.37 13.10
N LYS A 233 -1.61 -17.88 13.70
CA LYS A 233 -2.64 -18.70 13.01
C LYS A 233 -3.30 -17.94 11.87
N GLN A 234 -3.61 -16.65 12.05
CA GLN A 234 -4.14 -15.77 10.99
C GLN A 234 -3.15 -15.62 9.84
N ALA A 235 -1.89 -15.33 10.14
CA ALA A 235 -0.86 -15.17 9.12
C ALA A 235 -0.62 -16.47 8.36
N LEU A 236 -0.53 -17.60 9.07
CA LEU A 236 -0.39 -18.92 8.48
C LEU A 236 -1.54 -19.23 7.53
N SER A 237 -2.79 -19.09 7.97
CA SER A 237 -3.97 -19.33 7.12
C SER A 237 -3.91 -18.53 5.83
N ARG A 238 -3.56 -17.22 5.92
CA ARG A 238 -3.43 -16.36 4.74
C ARG A 238 -2.34 -16.83 3.79
N VAL A 239 -1.18 -17.23 4.31
CA VAL A 239 -0.05 -17.68 3.50
C VAL A 239 -0.37 -19.02 2.83
N LEU A 240 -0.96 -19.98 3.56
CA LEU A 240 -1.42 -21.26 3.00
C LEU A 240 -2.41 -21.04 1.85
N GLY A 241 -3.36 -20.13 2.03
CA GLY A 241 -4.30 -19.75 0.95
C GLY A 241 -3.59 -19.15 -0.27
N LYS A 242 -2.63 -18.25 -0.04
CA LYS A 242 -1.88 -17.58 -1.10
C LYS A 242 -0.96 -18.51 -1.89
N LEU A 243 -0.35 -19.49 -1.21
CA LEU A 243 0.49 -20.50 -1.82
C LEU A 243 -0.31 -21.68 -2.41
N HIS A 244 -1.63 -21.66 -2.30
CA HIS A 244 -2.52 -22.74 -2.74
C HIS A 244 -2.15 -24.11 -2.11
N ALA A 245 -1.88 -24.14 -0.79
CA ALA A 245 -1.57 -25.33 -0.02
C ALA A 245 -2.81 -26.24 0.10
N THR A 246 -3.21 -26.88 -1.01
CA THR A 246 -4.50 -27.60 -1.17
C THR A 246 -4.66 -28.76 -0.22
N GLU A 247 -3.59 -29.34 0.29
CA GLU A 247 -3.58 -30.38 1.32
C GLU A 247 -4.14 -29.90 2.67
N THR A 248 -4.04 -28.59 2.96
CA THR A 248 -4.58 -28.02 4.20
C THR A 248 -6.04 -27.58 4.07
N TRP A 249 -6.62 -27.69 2.88
CA TRP A 249 -7.96 -27.18 2.57
C TRP A 249 -9.03 -27.74 3.52
N ALA A 250 -9.06 -29.06 3.72
CA ALA A 250 -10.07 -29.69 4.58
C ALA A 250 -9.96 -29.20 6.03
N LYS A 251 -8.74 -28.99 6.53
CA LYS A 251 -8.49 -28.44 7.88
C LYS A 251 -8.95 -26.99 7.99
N LEU A 252 -8.64 -26.15 7.00
CA LEU A 252 -9.09 -24.76 6.96
C LEU A 252 -10.60 -24.65 6.85
N VAL A 253 -11.28 -25.55 6.11
CA VAL A 253 -12.74 -25.63 6.09
C VAL A 253 -13.28 -25.96 7.49
N SER A 254 -12.72 -26.97 8.16
CA SER A 254 -13.11 -27.32 9.54
C SER A 254 -12.93 -26.12 10.50
N ILE A 255 -11.81 -25.38 10.39
CA ILE A 255 -11.57 -24.17 11.20
C ILE A 255 -12.62 -23.09 10.90
N ALA A 256 -12.94 -22.82 9.63
CA ALA A 256 -13.93 -21.80 9.26
C ALA A 256 -15.35 -22.13 9.75
N GLN A 257 -15.71 -23.42 9.75
CA GLN A 257 -17.03 -23.91 10.18
C GLN A 257 -17.15 -24.06 11.71
N ASN A 258 -16.03 -24.20 12.45
CA ASN A 258 -16.05 -24.38 13.89
C ASN A 258 -16.42 -23.08 14.63
N GLU A 259 -17.64 -23.00 15.18
CA GLU A 259 -18.14 -21.81 15.89
C GLU A 259 -17.41 -21.55 17.23
N ASP A 260 -16.79 -22.57 17.82
CA ASP A 260 -16.00 -22.46 19.05
C ASP A 260 -14.57 -21.92 18.81
N GLU A 261 -14.11 -21.90 17.55
CA GLU A 261 -12.80 -21.36 17.20
C GLU A 261 -12.78 -19.81 17.30
N ASN A 262 -11.60 -19.26 17.54
CA ASN A 262 -11.42 -17.81 17.58
C ASN A 262 -11.95 -17.13 16.30
N ALA A 263 -12.82 -16.13 16.44
CA ALA A 263 -13.48 -15.47 15.32
C ALA A 263 -12.49 -14.95 14.25
N PHE A 264 -11.33 -14.43 14.67
CA PHE A 264 -10.32 -13.95 13.72
C PHE A 264 -9.66 -15.11 12.97
N VAL A 265 -9.39 -16.24 13.62
CA VAL A 265 -8.82 -17.42 12.96
C VAL A 265 -9.82 -17.96 11.91
N ARG A 266 -11.11 -18.05 12.27
CA ARG A 266 -12.19 -18.41 11.34
C ARG A 266 -12.25 -17.50 10.11
N MET A 267 -12.17 -16.17 10.32
CA MET A 267 -12.19 -15.19 9.23
C MET A 267 -11.09 -15.44 8.21
N TYR A 268 -9.85 -15.63 8.69
CA TYR A 268 -8.72 -15.86 7.79
C TYR A 268 -8.74 -17.23 7.16
N ALA A 269 -9.30 -18.26 7.82
CA ALA A 269 -9.55 -19.56 7.22
C ALA A 269 -10.56 -19.46 6.06
N ALA A 270 -11.66 -18.70 6.22
CA ALA A 270 -12.64 -18.47 5.15
C ALA A 270 -12.01 -17.74 3.94
N GLU A 271 -11.17 -16.73 4.16
CA GLU A 271 -10.40 -16.10 3.08
C GLU A 271 -9.46 -17.10 2.39
N ALA A 272 -8.74 -17.91 3.17
CA ALA A 272 -7.75 -18.85 2.68
C ALA A 272 -8.37 -19.94 1.78
N ILE A 273 -9.48 -20.55 2.19
CA ILE A 273 -10.18 -21.56 1.37
C ILE A 273 -10.67 -20.97 0.04
N GLY A 274 -11.06 -19.69 0.04
CA GLY A 274 -11.37 -18.97 -1.20
C GLY A 274 -10.15 -18.73 -2.07
N ALA A 275 -9.03 -18.29 -1.47
CA ALA A 275 -7.79 -18.01 -2.18
C ALA A 275 -7.18 -19.27 -2.83
N MET A 276 -7.45 -20.46 -2.29
CA MET A 276 -7.04 -21.75 -2.88
C MET A 276 -7.76 -22.08 -4.19
N GLN A 277 -8.85 -21.37 -4.52
CA GLN A 277 -9.59 -21.49 -5.77
C GLN A 277 -10.12 -22.90 -6.09
N LYS A 278 -10.39 -23.73 -5.05
CA LYS A 278 -11.08 -25.00 -5.24
C LYS A 278 -12.57 -24.72 -5.44
N SER A 279 -13.19 -25.33 -6.47
CA SER A 279 -14.61 -25.16 -6.76
C SER A 279 -15.51 -25.57 -5.59
N GLU A 280 -15.09 -26.58 -4.83
CA GLU A 280 -15.78 -27.08 -3.66
C GLU A 280 -15.87 -26.04 -2.52
N SER A 281 -15.04 -25.02 -2.54
CA SER A 281 -15.10 -23.93 -1.55
C SER A 281 -16.31 -23.01 -1.77
N ILE A 282 -16.85 -22.92 -2.99
CA ILE A 282 -17.92 -21.96 -3.33
C ILE A 282 -19.19 -22.22 -2.52
N PRO A 283 -19.80 -23.42 -2.53
CA PRO A 283 -21.00 -23.67 -1.75
C PRO A 283 -20.75 -23.57 -0.23
N ILE A 284 -19.55 -23.94 0.24
CA ILE A 284 -19.18 -23.81 1.64
C ILE A 284 -19.14 -22.33 2.05
N LEU A 285 -18.51 -21.48 1.26
CA LEU A 285 -18.47 -20.04 1.51
C LEU A 285 -19.85 -19.40 1.40
N ALA A 286 -20.70 -19.86 0.47
CA ALA A 286 -22.06 -19.38 0.36
C ALA A 286 -22.87 -19.71 1.62
N GLU A 287 -22.74 -20.91 2.18
CA GLU A 287 -23.36 -21.31 3.45
C GLU A 287 -22.83 -20.46 4.62
N LEU A 288 -21.51 -20.28 4.71
CA LEU A 288 -20.87 -19.49 5.75
C LEU A 288 -21.26 -17.99 5.71
N TYR A 289 -21.77 -17.50 4.58
CA TYR A 289 -22.29 -16.13 4.47
C TYR A 289 -23.54 -15.89 5.33
N GLU A 290 -24.28 -16.93 5.70
CA GLU A 290 -25.45 -16.84 6.58
C GLU A 290 -25.09 -16.55 8.06
N SER A 291 -23.80 -16.46 8.39
CA SER A 291 -23.33 -16.14 9.74
C SER A 291 -23.88 -14.82 10.26
N SER A 292 -24.21 -14.78 11.56
CA SER A 292 -24.65 -13.56 12.25
C SER A 292 -23.53 -12.53 12.43
N ASP A 293 -22.23 -12.95 12.40
CA ASP A 293 -21.10 -12.05 12.55
C ASP A 293 -20.76 -11.30 11.24
N PRO A 294 -20.96 -9.99 11.17
CA PRO A 294 -20.69 -9.23 9.96
C PRO A 294 -19.19 -9.17 9.60
N ASN A 295 -18.29 -9.30 10.57
CA ASN A 295 -16.87 -9.35 10.25
C ASN A 295 -16.53 -10.68 9.57
N PHE A 296 -17.14 -11.78 10.00
CA PHE A 296 -16.98 -13.07 9.34
C PHE A 296 -17.56 -13.04 7.92
N ARG A 297 -18.81 -12.54 7.72
CA ARG A 297 -19.40 -12.37 6.38
C ARG A 297 -18.53 -11.53 5.44
N GLN A 298 -17.85 -10.48 5.97
CA GLN A 298 -16.90 -9.69 5.18
C GLN A 298 -15.78 -10.57 4.61
N TYR A 299 -15.18 -11.45 5.41
CA TYR A 299 -14.11 -12.34 4.96
C TYR A 299 -14.60 -13.45 4.03
N VAL A 300 -15.84 -13.91 4.20
CA VAL A 300 -16.50 -14.82 3.26
C VAL A 300 -16.65 -14.17 1.88
N ILE A 301 -17.14 -12.93 1.80
CA ILE A 301 -17.20 -12.16 0.53
C ILE A 301 -15.82 -12.02 -0.09
N LYS A 302 -14.79 -11.76 0.74
CA LYS A 302 -13.40 -11.68 0.27
C LYS A 302 -12.95 -13.02 -0.33
N GLY A 303 -13.26 -14.15 0.32
CA GLY A 303 -13.00 -15.50 -0.21
C GLY A 303 -13.73 -15.77 -1.53
N LEU A 304 -15.01 -15.37 -1.65
CA LEU A 304 -15.77 -15.53 -2.90
C LEU A 304 -15.23 -14.67 -4.04
N SER A 305 -14.55 -13.56 -3.74
CA SER A 305 -13.93 -12.69 -4.76
C SER A 305 -12.78 -13.32 -5.54
N TYR A 306 -12.37 -14.53 -5.21
CA TYR A 306 -11.36 -15.29 -5.96
C TYR A 306 -11.96 -16.14 -7.09
N TYR A 307 -13.32 -16.14 -7.25
CA TYR A 307 -14.02 -16.95 -8.26
C TYR A 307 -14.73 -16.08 -9.31
N PRO A 308 -13.99 -15.48 -10.26
CA PRO A 308 -14.54 -14.55 -11.24
C PRO A 308 -15.59 -15.17 -12.17
N GLU A 309 -15.52 -16.50 -12.39
CA GLU A 309 -16.41 -17.18 -13.34
C GLU A 309 -17.62 -17.86 -12.66
N SER A 310 -17.67 -17.92 -11.33
CA SER A 310 -18.78 -18.57 -10.62
C SER A 310 -20.00 -17.68 -10.53
N GLY A 311 -21.12 -18.15 -11.06
CA GLY A 311 -22.43 -17.50 -10.92
C GLY A 311 -22.86 -17.40 -9.45
N GLU A 312 -22.74 -18.50 -8.70
CA GLU A 312 -23.08 -18.58 -7.27
C GLU A 312 -22.25 -17.57 -6.44
N ALA A 313 -20.95 -17.50 -6.66
CA ALA A 313 -20.09 -16.51 -5.97
C ALA A 313 -20.51 -15.08 -6.29
N LYS A 314 -20.83 -14.78 -7.56
CA LYS A 314 -21.33 -13.45 -7.98
C LYS A 314 -22.66 -13.11 -7.32
N GLU A 315 -23.57 -14.05 -7.18
CA GLU A 315 -24.86 -13.85 -6.52
C GLU A 315 -24.70 -13.47 -5.05
N VAL A 316 -23.85 -14.20 -4.29
CA VAL A 316 -23.55 -13.89 -2.89
C VAL A 316 -22.86 -12.53 -2.76
N ILE A 317 -21.91 -12.20 -3.65
CA ILE A 317 -21.25 -10.88 -3.67
C ILE A 317 -22.29 -9.76 -3.91
N MET A 318 -23.25 -9.96 -4.84
CA MET A 318 -24.30 -8.97 -5.08
C MET A 318 -25.27 -8.85 -3.89
N GLN A 319 -25.55 -9.95 -3.18
CA GLN A 319 -26.28 -9.93 -1.92
C GLN A 319 -25.52 -9.10 -0.87
N GLY A 320 -24.21 -9.24 -0.79
CA GLY A 320 -23.32 -8.46 0.09
C GLY A 320 -23.41 -6.94 -0.10
N ILE A 321 -23.71 -6.43 -1.31
CA ILE A 321 -23.99 -4.98 -1.52
C ILE A 321 -25.22 -4.51 -0.74
N ARG A 322 -26.12 -5.43 -0.40
CA ARG A 322 -27.38 -5.18 0.30
C ARG A 322 -27.32 -5.52 1.79
N ASP A 323 -26.19 -6.02 2.28
CA ASP A 323 -26.00 -6.42 3.68
C ASP A 323 -26.33 -5.27 4.65
N GLU A 324 -26.83 -5.61 5.82
CA GLU A 324 -27.19 -4.66 6.86
C GLU A 324 -25.95 -3.91 7.37
N HIS A 325 -24.82 -4.62 7.45
CA HIS A 325 -23.58 -4.07 7.99
C HIS A 325 -22.70 -3.43 6.91
N TYR A 326 -22.28 -2.19 7.13
CA TYR A 326 -21.55 -1.40 6.14
C TYR A 326 -20.20 -1.99 5.72
N LYS A 327 -19.49 -2.73 6.60
CA LYS A 327 -18.20 -3.38 6.25
C LYS A 327 -18.39 -4.48 5.21
N VAL A 328 -19.46 -5.25 5.32
CA VAL A 328 -19.81 -6.29 4.33
C VAL A 328 -20.13 -5.63 2.98
N ARG A 329 -20.93 -4.53 3.01
CA ARG A 329 -21.18 -3.76 1.78
C ARG A 329 -19.91 -3.24 1.12
N LEU A 330 -18.97 -2.71 1.93
CA LEU A 330 -17.68 -2.23 1.40
C LEU A 330 -16.87 -3.34 0.74
N GLU A 331 -16.81 -4.51 1.36
CA GLU A 331 -16.09 -5.66 0.79
C GLU A 331 -16.76 -6.15 -0.50
N ALA A 332 -18.09 -6.24 -0.51
CA ALA A 332 -18.85 -6.61 -1.70
C ALA A 332 -18.62 -5.61 -2.87
N ILE A 333 -18.60 -4.31 -2.58
CA ILE A 333 -18.29 -3.27 -3.58
C ILE A 333 -16.85 -3.42 -4.08
N ALA A 334 -15.90 -3.73 -3.21
CA ALA A 334 -14.52 -4.01 -3.60
C ALA A 334 -14.41 -5.25 -4.50
N ALA A 335 -15.13 -6.33 -4.16
CA ALA A 335 -15.22 -7.54 -4.97
C ALA A 335 -15.84 -7.26 -6.35
N VAL A 336 -16.94 -6.52 -6.41
CA VAL A 336 -17.57 -6.07 -7.67
C VAL A 336 -16.59 -5.31 -8.55
N LYS A 337 -15.84 -4.38 -7.96
CA LYS A 337 -14.81 -3.61 -8.69
C LYS A 337 -13.68 -4.50 -9.20
N LYS A 338 -13.19 -5.42 -8.36
CA LYS A 338 -12.13 -6.39 -8.69
C LYS A 338 -12.53 -7.29 -9.84
N LEU A 339 -13.76 -7.85 -9.77
CA LEU A 339 -14.30 -8.80 -10.73
C LEU A 339 -14.95 -8.14 -11.97
N LYS A 340 -15.05 -6.80 -12.00
CA LYS A 340 -15.70 -6.04 -13.07
C LYS A 340 -17.15 -6.45 -13.32
N LEU A 341 -17.92 -6.72 -12.26
CA LEU A 341 -19.31 -7.15 -12.34
C LEU A 341 -20.21 -5.98 -12.77
N THR A 342 -20.41 -5.79 -14.06
CA THR A 342 -21.21 -4.69 -14.63
C THR A 342 -22.68 -4.81 -14.26
N GLU A 343 -23.21 -6.02 -14.07
CA GLU A 343 -24.56 -6.33 -13.61
C GLU A 343 -24.86 -5.78 -12.20
N ALA A 344 -23.85 -5.51 -11.39
CA ALA A 344 -24.02 -4.88 -10.08
C ALA A 344 -24.29 -3.37 -10.16
N SER A 345 -24.14 -2.74 -11.34
CA SER A 345 -24.28 -1.28 -11.52
C SER A 345 -25.58 -0.69 -10.92
N PRO A 346 -26.78 -1.26 -11.10
CA PRO A 346 -28.00 -0.73 -10.51
C PRO A 346 -27.96 -0.70 -8.96
N TYR A 347 -27.40 -1.72 -8.34
CA TYR A 347 -27.25 -1.79 -6.87
C TYR A 347 -26.27 -0.72 -6.37
N LEU A 348 -25.17 -0.53 -7.07
CA LEU A 348 -24.19 0.49 -6.75
C LEU A 348 -24.78 1.91 -6.91
N VAL A 349 -25.55 2.18 -7.96
CA VAL A 349 -26.25 3.45 -8.18
C VAL A 349 -27.20 3.74 -7.02
N TYR A 350 -27.97 2.73 -6.59
CA TYR A 350 -28.85 2.88 -5.44
C TYR A 350 -28.08 3.23 -4.16
N ARG A 351 -26.98 2.51 -3.87
CA ARG A 351 -26.14 2.76 -2.68
C ARG A 351 -25.42 4.10 -2.75
N ALA A 352 -24.92 4.48 -3.91
CA ALA A 352 -24.30 5.78 -4.16
C ALA A 352 -25.20 6.97 -3.75
N LYS A 353 -26.49 6.85 -4.01
CA LYS A 353 -27.50 7.88 -3.68
C LYS A 353 -28.00 7.76 -2.23
N ASN A 354 -28.27 6.55 -1.75
CA ASN A 354 -29.12 6.32 -0.57
C ASN A 354 -28.42 5.71 0.64
N ASP A 355 -27.16 5.25 0.54
CA ASP A 355 -26.49 4.64 1.71
C ASP A 355 -26.34 5.64 2.85
N LYS A 356 -26.51 5.16 4.09
CA LYS A 356 -26.34 5.99 5.29
C LYS A 356 -24.88 6.31 5.55
N GLU A 357 -23.98 5.37 5.15
CA GLU A 357 -22.57 5.48 5.38
C GLU A 357 -21.86 6.18 4.23
N LYS A 358 -21.22 7.30 4.54
CA LYS A 358 -20.48 8.09 3.55
C LYS A 358 -19.37 7.29 2.87
N VAL A 359 -18.67 6.43 3.63
CA VAL A 359 -17.59 5.58 3.11
C VAL A 359 -18.11 4.60 2.05
N VAL A 360 -19.32 4.07 2.22
CA VAL A 360 -19.98 3.21 1.23
C VAL A 360 -20.33 4.00 -0.04
N LYS A 361 -20.87 5.23 0.10
CA LYS A 361 -21.14 6.08 -1.07
C LYS A 361 -19.87 6.34 -1.88
N THR A 362 -18.79 6.72 -1.22
CA THR A 362 -17.49 6.99 -1.88
C THR A 362 -16.95 5.72 -2.56
N ALA A 363 -17.05 4.54 -1.93
CA ALA A 363 -16.67 3.27 -2.54
C ALA A 363 -17.52 2.95 -3.78
N CYS A 364 -18.84 3.24 -3.75
CA CYS A 364 -19.71 3.11 -4.92
C CYS A 364 -19.29 4.03 -6.06
N TYR A 365 -18.88 5.27 -5.79
CA TYR A 365 -18.41 6.19 -6.84
C TYR A 365 -17.18 5.61 -7.56
N ASP A 366 -16.20 5.14 -6.80
CA ASP A 366 -15.00 4.52 -7.36
C ASP A 366 -15.32 3.24 -8.17
N ALA A 367 -16.26 2.42 -7.67
CA ALA A 367 -16.68 1.20 -8.36
C ALA A 367 -17.44 1.51 -9.65
N LEU A 368 -18.42 2.42 -9.62
CA LEU A 368 -19.19 2.86 -10.80
C LEU A 368 -18.29 3.43 -11.89
N ALA A 369 -17.34 4.30 -11.51
CA ALA A 369 -16.37 4.84 -12.45
C ALA A 369 -15.50 3.73 -13.05
N SER A 370 -15.02 2.78 -12.21
CA SER A 370 -14.19 1.66 -12.67
C SER A 370 -14.93 0.69 -13.60
N LEU A 371 -16.23 0.51 -13.41
CA LEU A 371 -17.08 -0.31 -14.29
C LEU A 371 -17.38 0.40 -15.62
N GLY A 372 -17.45 1.74 -15.62
CA GLY A 372 -17.66 2.56 -16.81
C GLY A 372 -19.02 2.38 -17.47
N THR A 373 -20.03 1.82 -16.78
CA THR A 373 -21.37 1.61 -17.30
C THR A 373 -22.07 2.95 -17.57
N LYS A 374 -22.98 2.97 -18.54
CA LYS A 374 -23.75 4.18 -18.88
C LYS A 374 -24.50 4.74 -17.67
N ASP A 375 -25.20 3.87 -16.93
CA ASP A 375 -25.98 4.27 -15.76
C ASP A 375 -25.09 4.72 -14.60
N GLY A 376 -23.95 4.06 -14.41
CA GLY A 376 -22.95 4.43 -13.41
C GLY A 376 -22.35 5.80 -13.69
N ASN A 377 -21.90 6.04 -14.92
CA ASN A 377 -21.39 7.36 -15.34
C ASN A 377 -22.46 8.44 -15.23
N GLY A 378 -23.70 8.13 -15.66
CA GLY A 378 -24.84 9.03 -15.53
C GLY A 378 -25.13 9.43 -14.08
N CYS A 379 -25.08 8.46 -13.16
CA CYS A 379 -25.24 8.74 -11.73
C CYS A 379 -24.14 9.68 -11.17
N LEU A 380 -22.90 9.44 -11.54
CA LEU A 380 -21.78 10.28 -11.07
C LEU A 380 -21.88 11.71 -11.64
N ILE A 381 -22.24 11.86 -12.92
CA ILE A 381 -22.48 13.16 -13.55
C ILE A 381 -23.65 13.89 -12.88
N GLU A 382 -24.73 13.18 -12.54
CA GLU A 382 -25.85 13.75 -11.79
C GLU A 382 -25.40 14.29 -10.42
N ILE A 383 -24.60 13.52 -9.65
CA ILE A 383 -24.09 13.95 -8.35
C ILE A 383 -23.22 15.21 -8.47
N VAL A 384 -22.38 15.29 -9.50
CA VAL A 384 -21.55 16.49 -9.78
C VAL A 384 -22.41 17.71 -10.07
N SER A 385 -23.50 17.53 -10.82
CA SER A 385 -24.32 18.60 -11.37
C SER A 385 -25.48 19.04 -10.44
N ASP A 386 -26.01 18.13 -9.58
CA ASP A 386 -27.15 18.41 -8.73
C ASP A 386 -26.84 19.47 -7.66
N PRO A 387 -27.55 20.62 -7.64
CA PRO A 387 -27.37 21.62 -6.61
C PRO A 387 -27.53 21.15 -5.17
N LYS A 388 -28.31 20.08 -4.95
CA LYS A 388 -28.58 19.51 -3.63
C LYS A 388 -27.47 18.60 -3.12
N SER A 389 -26.60 18.11 -4.00
CA SER A 389 -25.46 17.30 -3.63
C SER A 389 -24.42 18.13 -2.88
N GLY A 390 -23.94 17.62 -1.73
CA GLY A 390 -22.93 18.28 -0.91
C GLY A 390 -21.56 18.36 -1.61
N ASP A 391 -20.77 19.35 -1.29
CA ASP A 391 -19.47 19.62 -1.92
C ASP A 391 -18.50 18.45 -1.84
N THR A 392 -18.50 17.68 -0.73
CA THR A 392 -17.66 16.48 -0.60
C THR A 392 -18.09 15.39 -1.59
N ALA A 393 -19.40 15.14 -1.71
CA ALA A 393 -19.91 14.15 -2.67
C ALA A 393 -19.57 14.53 -4.12
N LYS A 394 -19.67 15.81 -4.45
CA LYS A 394 -19.26 16.35 -5.76
C LYS A 394 -17.78 16.17 -6.03
N ALA A 395 -16.92 16.45 -5.03
CA ALA A 395 -15.48 16.26 -5.14
C ALA A 395 -15.12 14.79 -5.35
N ASP A 396 -15.73 13.88 -4.57
CA ASP A 396 -15.49 12.43 -4.65
C ASP A 396 -15.96 11.85 -6.00
N ALA A 397 -17.16 12.25 -6.47
CA ALA A 397 -17.69 11.84 -7.77
C ALA A 397 -16.85 12.39 -8.94
N ALA A 398 -16.43 13.67 -8.88
CA ALA A 398 -15.55 14.25 -9.87
C ALA A 398 -14.18 13.53 -9.90
N LYS A 399 -13.62 13.20 -8.74
CA LYS A 399 -12.37 12.42 -8.64
C LYS A 399 -12.52 11.04 -9.30
N ALA A 400 -13.62 10.34 -9.03
CA ALA A 400 -13.88 9.03 -9.61
C ALA A 400 -13.96 9.11 -11.15
N LEU A 401 -14.74 10.06 -11.71
CA LEU A 401 -14.85 10.25 -13.16
C LEU A 401 -13.52 10.62 -13.81
N VAL A 402 -12.80 11.60 -13.24
CA VAL A 402 -11.51 12.06 -13.81
C VAL A 402 -10.47 10.97 -13.79
N SER A 403 -10.46 10.09 -12.78
CA SER A 403 -9.49 8.98 -12.71
C SER A 403 -9.65 7.96 -13.83
N GLN A 404 -10.83 7.86 -14.45
CA GLN A 404 -11.16 6.88 -15.49
C GLN A 404 -11.21 7.47 -16.91
N GLY A 405 -11.02 8.76 -17.06
CA GLY A 405 -11.04 9.38 -18.39
C GLY A 405 -11.72 10.75 -18.41
N SER A 406 -12.20 11.16 -19.58
CA SER A 406 -12.84 12.47 -19.82
C SER A 406 -14.37 12.47 -19.66
N VAL A 407 -14.94 11.38 -19.15
CA VAL A 407 -16.40 11.28 -18.92
C VAL A 407 -16.82 12.34 -17.89
N GLY A 408 -17.84 13.13 -18.23
CA GLY A 408 -18.34 14.21 -17.36
C GLY A 408 -17.42 15.44 -17.26
N GLU A 409 -16.41 15.57 -18.12
CA GLU A 409 -15.45 16.68 -18.09
C GLU A 409 -16.14 18.04 -18.17
N LYS A 410 -17.15 18.18 -19.03
CA LYS A 410 -17.92 19.42 -19.18
C LYS A 410 -18.60 19.85 -17.87
N GLU A 411 -19.25 18.91 -17.20
CA GLU A 411 -19.96 19.15 -15.94
C GLU A 411 -18.97 19.47 -14.79
N ILE A 412 -17.83 18.78 -14.75
CA ILE A 412 -16.78 19.03 -13.75
C ILE A 412 -16.15 20.40 -13.96
N LEU A 413 -15.88 20.82 -15.21
CA LEU A 413 -15.36 22.15 -15.52
C LEU A 413 -16.39 23.24 -15.19
N ALA A 414 -17.67 23.02 -15.49
CA ALA A 414 -18.75 23.93 -15.11
C ALA A 414 -18.84 24.08 -13.58
N LEU A 415 -18.71 22.96 -12.83
CA LEU A 415 -18.66 22.98 -11.37
C LEU A 415 -17.47 23.79 -10.87
N ALA A 416 -16.28 23.60 -11.44
CA ALA A 416 -15.08 24.33 -11.05
C ALA A 416 -15.24 25.85 -11.29
N GLY A 417 -15.74 26.23 -12.47
CA GLY A 417 -16.05 27.62 -12.80
C GLY A 417 -17.07 28.26 -11.84
N ALA A 418 -18.08 27.49 -11.41
CA ALA A 418 -19.06 27.99 -10.41
C ALA A 418 -18.40 28.23 -9.04
N THR A 419 -17.41 27.41 -8.63
CA THR A 419 -16.69 27.62 -7.35
C THR A 419 -15.83 28.87 -7.34
N LEU A 420 -15.37 29.37 -8.49
CA LEU A 420 -14.61 30.62 -8.59
C LEU A 420 -15.46 31.86 -8.24
N LYS A 421 -16.78 31.74 -8.38
CA LYS A 421 -17.75 32.81 -8.09
C LYS A 421 -18.32 32.74 -6.67
N ASP A 422 -18.02 31.69 -5.90
CA ASP A 422 -18.55 31.48 -4.54
C ASP A 422 -17.44 31.06 -3.58
N ASP A 423 -16.99 32.00 -2.76
CA ASP A 423 -15.93 31.78 -1.78
C ASP A 423 -16.31 30.82 -0.65
N ARG A 424 -17.60 30.55 -0.42
CA ARG A 424 -18.04 29.53 0.56
C ARG A 424 -17.64 28.11 0.12
N ARG A 425 -17.39 27.93 -1.18
CA ARG A 425 -17.02 26.64 -1.79
C ARG A 425 -15.51 26.50 -2.06
N LYS A 426 -14.67 27.25 -1.36
CA LYS A 426 -13.19 27.20 -1.52
C LYS A 426 -12.62 25.78 -1.40
N GLN A 427 -13.12 24.99 -0.46
CA GLN A 427 -12.61 23.62 -0.26
C GLN A 427 -12.88 22.73 -1.47
N LEU A 428 -14.06 22.83 -2.07
CA LEU A 428 -14.36 22.13 -3.32
C LEU A 428 -13.47 22.62 -4.46
N ARG A 429 -13.29 23.95 -4.60
CA ARG A 429 -12.40 24.55 -5.59
C ARG A 429 -10.98 24.00 -5.47
N TYR A 430 -10.45 23.92 -4.24
CA TYR A 430 -9.10 23.37 -4.00
C TYR A 430 -9.02 21.87 -4.32
N ALA A 431 -10.04 21.08 -3.99
CA ALA A 431 -10.11 19.66 -4.33
C ALA A 431 -10.09 19.48 -5.86
N LEU A 432 -10.89 20.23 -6.60
CA LEU A 432 -10.92 20.20 -8.07
C LEU A 432 -9.60 20.68 -8.68
N GLY A 433 -8.99 21.74 -8.16
CA GLY A 433 -7.68 22.23 -8.62
C GLY A 433 -6.57 21.20 -8.48
N LYS A 434 -6.48 20.52 -7.33
CA LYS A 434 -5.55 19.41 -7.12
C LYS A 434 -5.80 18.26 -8.10
N LEU A 435 -7.06 17.96 -8.36
CA LEU A 435 -7.46 16.92 -9.31
C LEU A 435 -6.99 17.27 -10.74
N PHE A 436 -7.23 18.49 -11.19
CA PHE A 436 -6.80 18.96 -12.51
C PHE A 436 -5.28 19.01 -12.65
N ALA A 437 -4.56 19.43 -11.62
CA ALA A 437 -3.10 19.41 -11.60
C ALA A 437 -2.54 17.98 -11.70
N LYS A 438 -3.19 17.01 -11.02
CA LYS A 438 -2.77 15.61 -11.06
C LYS A 438 -2.93 14.99 -12.45
N TYR A 439 -4.05 15.24 -13.12
CA TYR A 439 -4.39 14.58 -14.40
C TYR A 439 -4.09 15.40 -15.66
N ALA A 440 -3.85 16.70 -15.56
CA ALA A 440 -3.29 17.62 -16.55
C ALA A 440 -3.72 17.38 -18.01
N ARG A 441 -5.03 17.46 -18.31
CA ARG A 441 -5.58 17.23 -19.65
C ARG A 441 -5.68 18.52 -20.47
N ALA A 442 -5.69 18.40 -21.80
CA ALA A 442 -5.82 19.54 -22.70
C ALA A 442 -7.10 20.38 -22.46
N GLY A 443 -8.23 19.72 -22.15
CA GLY A 443 -9.50 20.39 -21.85
C GLY A 443 -9.48 21.29 -20.59
N TYR A 444 -8.42 21.22 -19.79
CA TYR A 444 -8.31 22.05 -18.58
C TYR A 444 -7.63 23.41 -18.80
N ALA A 445 -7.30 23.76 -20.04
CA ALA A 445 -6.57 24.99 -20.36
C ALA A 445 -7.28 26.26 -19.90
N ASP A 446 -8.58 26.39 -20.15
CA ASP A 446 -9.37 27.60 -19.78
C ASP A 446 -9.56 27.68 -18.27
N ILE A 447 -9.89 26.59 -17.59
CA ILE A 447 -10.03 26.59 -16.12
C ILE A 447 -8.68 26.85 -15.42
N CYS A 448 -7.55 26.40 -15.99
CA CYS A 448 -6.22 26.75 -15.50
C CYS A 448 -6.00 28.26 -15.55
N ARG A 449 -6.30 28.91 -16.67
CA ARG A 449 -6.21 30.37 -16.82
C ARG A 449 -7.11 31.08 -15.80
N ASP A 450 -8.33 30.61 -15.61
CA ASP A 450 -9.27 31.22 -14.67
C ASP A 450 -8.82 31.08 -13.22
N PHE A 451 -8.16 29.96 -12.86
CA PHE A 451 -7.54 29.75 -11.54
C PHE A 451 -6.36 30.70 -11.32
N LEU A 452 -5.53 30.94 -12.35
CA LEU A 452 -4.41 31.90 -12.28
C LEU A 452 -4.85 33.34 -12.12
N LEU A 453 -6.04 33.69 -12.61
CA LEU A 453 -6.65 35.02 -12.49
C LEU A 453 -7.44 35.24 -11.20
N SER A 454 -7.50 34.22 -10.33
CA SER A 454 -8.22 34.29 -9.06
C SER A 454 -7.59 35.30 -8.10
N LYS A 455 -8.43 35.93 -7.26
CA LYS A 455 -7.97 36.76 -6.12
C LYS A 455 -7.44 35.94 -4.96
N ASP A 456 -7.77 34.66 -4.89
CA ASP A 456 -7.37 33.75 -3.82
C ASP A 456 -6.00 33.13 -4.14
N ALA A 457 -5.00 33.44 -3.33
CA ALA A 457 -3.61 33.02 -3.55
C ALA A 457 -3.44 31.49 -3.63
N ALA A 458 -4.23 30.73 -2.85
CA ALA A 458 -4.19 29.26 -2.90
C ALA A 458 -4.75 28.72 -4.23
N THR A 459 -5.79 29.35 -4.79
CA THR A 459 -6.32 29.01 -6.11
C THR A 459 -5.30 29.33 -7.21
N VAL A 460 -4.61 30.47 -7.14
CA VAL A 460 -3.51 30.84 -8.06
C VAL A 460 -2.40 29.79 -8.00
N SER A 461 -2.01 29.35 -6.79
CA SER A 461 -1.00 28.31 -6.61
C SER A 461 -1.39 27.00 -7.30
N LEU A 462 -2.66 26.59 -7.21
CA LEU A 462 -3.18 25.41 -7.93
C LEU A 462 -3.18 25.60 -9.46
N GLY A 463 -3.50 26.80 -9.93
CA GLY A 463 -3.35 27.15 -11.35
C GLY A 463 -1.91 27.02 -11.84
N LEU A 464 -0.93 27.42 -11.01
CA LEU A 464 0.49 27.21 -11.29
C LEU A 464 0.88 25.73 -11.30
N ASP A 465 0.29 24.89 -10.42
CA ASP A 465 0.49 23.43 -10.45
C ASP A 465 0.00 22.83 -11.77
N MET A 466 -1.19 23.23 -12.20
CA MET A 466 -1.76 22.79 -13.48
C MET A 466 -0.88 23.22 -14.65
N TYR A 467 -0.44 24.49 -14.67
CA TYR A 467 0.43 25.01 -15.73
C TYR A 467 1.79 24.34 -15.74
N ALA A 468 2.40 24.08 -14.59
CA ALA A 468 3.70 23.41 -14.48
C ALA A 468 3.68 22.02 -15.15
N LYS A 469 2.55 21.31 -15.07
CA LYS A 469 2.38 19.97 -15.65
C LYS A 469 2.12 19.99 -17.15
N ALA A 470 1.23 20.87 -17.63
CA ALA A 470 0.73 20.79 -19.01
C ALA A 470 1.17 21.95 -19.91
N LYS A 471 1.74 23.02 -19.34
CA LYS A 471 2.22 24.21 -20.09
C LYS A 471 1.17 24.76 -21.07
N TYR A 472 -0.09 24.92 -20.63
CA TYR A 472 -1.20 25.37 -21.46
C TYR A 472 -0.91 26.73 -22.12
N ALA A 473 -0.95 26.79 -23.46
CA ALA A 473 -0.65 27.99 -24.23
C ALA A 473 -1.54 29.18 -23.84
N SER A 474 -2.85 28.94 -23.60
CA SER A 474 -3.82 29.96 -23.19
C SER A 474 -3.53 30.61 -21.82
N ALA A 475 -2.75 29.93 -20.96
CA ALA A 475 -2.39 30.42 -19.63
C ALA A 475 -0.99 31.04 -19.57
N ALA A 476 -0.16 30.90 -20.61
CA ALA A 476 1.25 31.31 -20.60
C ALA A 476 1.41 32.83 -20.32
N ALA A 477 0.60 33.69 -20.95
CA ALA A 477 0.65 35.12 -20.75
C ALA A 477 0.33 35.51 -19.28
N VAL A 478 -0.61 34.82 -18.65
CA VAL A 478 -0.99 35.07 -17.25
C VAL A 478 0.15 34.67 -16.31
N VAL A 479 0.79 33.53 -16.55
CA VAL A 479 1.95 33.07 -15.75
C VAL A 479 3.12 34.04 -15.89
N SER A 480 3.40 34.55 -17.12
CA SER A 480 4.42 35.58 -17.34
C SER A 480 4.09 36.88 -16.62
N SER A 481 2.80 37.30 -16.60
CA SER A 481 2.36 38.46 -15.83
C SER A 481 2.59 38.27 -14.32
N LEU A 482 2.22 37.13 -13.77
CA LEU A 482 2.46 36.78 -12.34
C LEU A 482 3.97 36.78 -11.99
N ALA A 483 4.83 36.30 -12.88
CA ALA A 483 6.29 36.29 -12.69
C ALA A 483 6.88 37.72 -12.62
N ASN A 484 6.32 38.66 -13.36
CA ASN A 484 6.81 40.04 -13.45
C ASN A 484 6.16 40.99 -12.42
N ASP A 485 5.06 40.58 -11.79
CA ASP A 485 4.36 41.40 -10.80
C ASP A 485 4.95 41.21 -9.40
N LYS A 486 5.60 42.24 -8.87
CA LYS A 486 6.18 42.24 -7.51
C LYS A 486 5.14 42.03 -6.40
N LYS A 487 3.85 42.28 -6.66
CA LYS A 487 2.75 42.08 -5.69
C LYS A 487 2.30 40.62 -5.62
N SER A 488 2.70 39.78 -6.55
CA SER A 488 2.31 38.34 -6.59
C SER A 488 2.99 37.48 -5.53
N GLY A 489 3.98 38.02 -4.77
CA GLY A 489 4.61 37.34 -3.64
C GLY A 489 5.11 35.92 -4.01
N ALA A 490 4.86 34.94 -3.16
CA ALA A 490 5.29 33.55 -3.35
C ALA A 490 4.79 32.92 -4.68
N ASN A 491 3.61 33.31 -5.17
CA ASN A 491 3.11 32.84 -6.47
C ASN A 491 3.93 33.44 -7.64
N GLY A 492 4.38 34.70 -7.52
CA GLY A 492 5.28 35.32 -8.50
C GLY A 492 6.65 34.63 -8.57
N GLU A 493 7.26 34.34 -7.41
CA GLU A 493 8.51 33.57 -7.32
C GLU A 493 8.37 32.18 -7.95
N ARG A 494 7.27 31.51 -7.65
CA ARG A 494 6.96 30.22 -8.21
C ARG A 494 6.76 30.27 -9.73
N ALA A 495 6.09 31.32 -10.23
CA ALA A 495 5.90 31.53 -11.66
C ALA A 495 7.25 31.75 -12.38
N ARG A 496 8.17 32.56 -11.80
CA ARG A 496 9.55 32.72 -12.31
C ARG A 496 10.27 31.39 -12.41
N LYS A 497 10.24 30.59 -11.36
CA LYS A 497 10.86 29.24 -11.33
C LYS A 497 10.28 28.31 -12.40
N ILE A 498 8.95 28.32 -12.61
CA ILE A 498 8.29 27.52 -13.64
C ILE A 498 8.68 27.94 -15.06
N LEU A 499 8.97 29.23 -15.26
CA LEU A 499 9.43 29.80 -16.54
C LEU A 499 10.94 29.73 -16.74
N GLY A 500 11.71 29.27 -15.75
CA GLY A 500 13.18 29.24 -15.82
C GLY A 500 13.84 30.63 -15.81
N MET A 501 13.16 31.63 -15.21
CA MET A 501 13.71 33.00 -15.08
C MET A 501 14.65 33.04 -13.89
N SER A 502 15.89 33.54 -14.10
CA SER A 502 16.87 33.78 -13.03
C SER A 502 16.30 34.75 -11.96
N GLU A 503 16.64 34.54 -10.71
CA GLU A 503 16.38 35.52 -9.65
C GLU A 503 17.12 36.83 -9.98
N GLN A 504 16.36 37.94 -10.12
CA GLN A 504 16.91 39.28 -10.22
C GLN A 504 17.08 39.89 -8.82
#